data_935d48fbfd207b9e3715ec72c6cf6ec2
#
_entry.id   935d48fbfd207b9e3715ec72c6cf6ec2
#
_cell.length_a   1.000
_cell.length_b   1.000
_cell.length_c   1.000
_cell.angle_alpha   90.00
_cell.angle_beta   90.00
_cell.angle_gamma   90.00
#
_symmetry.space_group_name_H-M   'P 1'
#
loop_
_entity.id
_entity.type
_entity.pdbx_description
1 polymer ?
#
loop_
_entity_poly.entity_id
_entity_poly.type
_entity_poly.pdbx_seq_one_letter_code
_entity_poly.pdbx_strand_id
1 'polypeptide(L)'
;MHGIRLNRFWRIVAPLVGIVVLWEFLARTGWISAYLLPRPQTVWQTFLQLLTDGSLLQHTTASLSRIAVGFFASCLAGIVLAGAVARYRTVEELTAAPLALLRMIPPLALTPLLILWLGIGNPTQISIILLASFFPVFLNALNGFRHVTAEADELARSLGLGRWTYVSRIAVPAAIPSLVTGLRLAFGYSWRALIGSELIAASSGLGYLIIDAQELQRTDVVMVGILVIGLIGWTMDWTFHRVVARTLGRRFPEVAA
;
A
#
# COMPACT_ATOMS: atom_id res chain seq x y z
N MET A 1 20.01 20.01 -25.47
CA MET A 1 19.32 19.03 -24.57
C MET A 1 19.10 19.52 -23.12
N HIS A 2 19.66 20.66 -22.69
CA HIS A 2 19.49 21.20 -21.30
C HIS A 2 18.12 21.86 -21.03
N GLY A 3 17.49 22.48 -22.03
CA GLY A 3 16.22 23.22 -21.87
C GLY A 3 14.99 22.34 -21.57
N ILE A 4 14.97 21.07 -22.02
CA ILE A 4 13.81 20.17 -21.85
C ILE A 4 13.76 19.63 -20.40
N ARG A 5 14.90 19.44 -19.74
CA ARG A 5 14.96 18.97 -18.34
C ARG A 5 14.52 20.06 -17.35
N LEU A 6 14.89 21.31 -17.62
CA LEU A 6 14.51 22.46 -16.78
C LEU A 6 12.99 22.67 -16.79
N ASN A 7 12.37 22.53 -17.99
CA ASN A 7 10.92 22.69 -18.15
C ASN A 7 10.11 21.58 -17.43
N ARG A 8 10.63 20.36 -17.35
CA ARG A 8 10.00 19.25 -16.64
C ARG A 8 10.08 19.42 -15.11
N PHE A 9 11.20 19.91 -14.60
CA PHE A 9 11.39 20.22 -13.18
C PHE A 9 10.38 21.28 -12.71
N TRP A 10 10.27 22.41 -13.43
CA TRP A 10 9.33 23.47 -13.10
C TRP A 10 7.87 23.04 -13.18
N ARG A 11 7.50 22.13 -14.08
CA ARG A 11 6.15 21.57 -14.16
C ARG A 11 5.73 20.76 -12.93
N ILE A 12 6.69 20.21 -12.20
CA ILE A 12 6.43 19.45 -10.97
C ILE A 12 6.52 20.38 -9.75
N VAL A 13 7.50 21.25 -9.69
CA VAL A 13 7.79 22.09 -8.52
C VAL A 13 6.82 23.27 -8.40
N ALA A 14 6.47 23.91 -9.52
CA ALA A 14 5.60 25.08 -9.49
C ALA A 14 4.22 24.85 -8.87
N PRO A 15 3.50 23.75 -9.15
CA PRO A 15 2.24 23.46 -8.45
C PRO A 15 2.42 23.27 -6.94
N LEU A 16 3.48 22.56 -6.51
CA LEU A 16 3.76 22.35 -5.08
C LEU A 16 4.07 23.67 -4.36
N VAL A 17 4.91 24.50 -4.97
CA VAL A 17 5.18 25.84 -4.45
C VAL A 17 3.91 26.69 -4.41
N GLY A 18 3.10 26.63 -5.47
CA GLY A 18 1.81 27.33 -5.53
C GLY A 18 0.87 26.94 -4.38
N ILE A 19 0.79 25.65 -4.05
CA ILE A 19 -0.01 25.15 -2.93
C ILE A 19 0.51 25.70 -1.58
N VAL A 20 1.83 25.68 -1.37
CA VAL A 20 2.43 26.19 -0.13
C VAL A 20 2.25 27.70 -0.01
N VAL A 21 2.41 28.45 -1.11
CA VAL A 21 2.18 29.91 -1.13
C VAL A 21 0.71 30.24 -0.84
N LEU A 22 -0.21 29.50 -1.45
CA LEU A 22 -1.64 29.67 -1.18
C LEU A 22 -1.98 29.35 0.27
N TRP A 23 -1.43 28.27 0.82
CA TRP A 23 -1.58 27.93 2.24
C TRP A 23 -1.07 29.03 3.15
N GLU A 24 0.14 29.52 2.94
CA GLU A 24 0.73 30.62 3.72
C GLU A 24 -0.11 31.91 3.61
N PHE A 25 -0.59 32.22 2.40
CA PHE A 25 -1.47 33.37 2.17
C PHE A 25 -2.76 33.25 2.98
N LEU A 26 -3.46 32.11 2.88
CA LEU A 26 -4.71 31.87 3.63
C LEU A 26 -4.49 31.91 5.15
N ALA A 27 -3.39 31.35 5.63
CA ALA A 27 -3.05 31.35 7.05
C ALA A 27 -2.68 32.76 7.59
N ARG A 28 -2.21 33.68 6.71
CA ARG A 28 -1.88 35.06 7.09
C ARG A 28 -3.06 36.03 7.04
N THR A 29 -4.01 35.79 6.14
CA THR A 29 -5.17 36.70 5.98
C THR A 29 -6.12 36.75 7.19
N GLY A 30 -6.04 35.75 8.07
CA GLY A 30 -6.94 35.64 9.21
C GLY A 30 -8.37 35.23 8.88
N TRP A 31 -8.68 34.94 7.61
CA TRP A 31 -9.99 34.40 7.19
C TRP A 31 -10.28 33.04 7.81
N ILE A 32 -9.23 32.26 8.03
CA ILE A 32 -9.31 30.97 8.70
C ILE A 32 -8.52 31.12 10.00
N SER A 33 -9.12 30.71 11.11
CA SER A 33 -8.46 30.76 12.43
C SER A 33 -7.14 29.98 12.38
N ALA A 34 -6.08 30.50 13.01
CA ALA A 34 -4.76 29.84 13.10
C ALA A 34 -4.84 28.47 13.80
N TYR A 35 -5.91 28.24 14.55
CA TYR A 35 -6.25 26.96 15.14
C TYR A 35 -6.66 25.91 14.07
N LEU A 36 -7.43 26.30 13.08
CA LEU A 36 -7.88 25.39 11.99
C LEU A 36 -6.84 25.24 10.89
N LEU A 37 -6.12 26.32 10.60
CA LEU A 37 -5.07 26.33 9.56
C LEU A 37 -3.79 26.96 10.12
N PRO A 38 -2.95 26.17 10.82
CA PRO A 38 -1.65 26.66 11.30
C PRO A 38 -0.75 27.03 10.13
N ARG A 39 0.16 28.00 10.36
CA ARG A 39 1.12 28.44 9.34
C ARG A 39 2.09 27.32 8.99
N PRO A 40 2.58 27.23 7.73
CA PRO A 40 3.62 26.28 7.34
C PRO A 40 4.84 26.28 8.26
N GLN A 41 5.24 27.44 8.76
CA GLN A 41 6.34 27.56 9.73
C GLN A 41 6.04 26.84 11.06
N THR A 42 4.84 26.97 11.59
CA THR A 42 4.42 26.27 12.82
C THR A 42 4.44 24.77 12.62
N VAL A 43 3.88 24.29 11.49
CA VAL A 43 3.87 22.87 11.15
C VAL A 43 5.29 22.32 11.00
N TRP A 44 6.21 23.09 10.40
CA TRP A 44 7.62 22.71 10.30
C TRP A 44 8.30 22.62 11.67
N GLN A 45 8.07 23.59 12.56
CA GLN A 45 8.60 23.57 13.92
C GLN A 45 8.08 22.36 14.71
N THR A 46 6.78 22.06 14.61
CA THR A 46 6.16 20.89 15.22
C THR A 46 6.74 19.59 14.65
N PHE A 47 6.97 19.50 13.33
CA PHE A 47 7.65 18.36 12.72
C PHE A 47 9.04 18.13 13.32
N LEU A 48 9.86 19.19 13.45
CA LEU A 48 11.19 19.08 14.06
C LEU A 48 11.11 18.67 15.54
N GLN A 49 10.14 19.18 16.27
CA GLN A 49 9.89 18.81 17.68
C GLN A 49 9.59 17.30 17.81
N LEU A 50 8.59 16.80 17.04
CA LEU A 50 8.20 15.39 17.04
C LEU A 50 9.31 14.45 16.54
N LEU A 51 10.23 14.98 15.75
CA LEU A 51 11.40 14.23 15.30
C LEU A 51 12.47 14.16 16.39
N THR A 52 12.72 15.28 17.09
CA THR A 52 13.77 15.36 18.12
C THR A 52 13.37 14.68 19.43
N ASP A 53 12.09 14.66 19.79
CA ASP A 53 11.58 13.94 20.95
C ASP A 53 11.38 12.44 20.70
N GLY A 54 11.52 12.00 19.42
CA GLY A 54 11.43 10.61 19.01
C GLY A 54 10.01 10.09 18.84
N SER A 55 8.97 10.85 19.14
CA SER A 55 7.57 10.39 19.03
C SER A 55 7.17 10.08 17.60
N LEU A 56 7.58 10.93 16.64
CA LEU A 56 7.33 10.68 15.22
C LEU A 56 7.98 9.36 14.73
N LEU A 57 9.19 9.08 15.20
CA LEU A 57 9.89 7.85 14.83
C LEU A 57 9.20 6.62 15.43
N GLN A 58 8.75 6.70 16.69
CA GLN A 58 8.02 5.65 17.37
C GLN A 58 6.72 5.30 16.63
N HIS A 59 5.91 6.30 16.28
CA HIS A 59 4.65 6.09 15.54
C HIS A 59 4.91 5.57 14.12
N THR A 60 5.92 6.09 13.43
CA THR A 60 6.31 5.63 12.10
C THR A 60 6.74 4.16 12.10
N THR A 61 7.61 3.78 13.03
CA THR A 61 8.09 2.39 13.12
C THR A 61 6.97 1.41 13.49
N ALA A 62 6.03 1.82 14.35
CA ALA A 62 4.84 1.03 14.66
C ALA A 62 3.98 0.78 13.42
N SER A 63 3.68 1.81 12.63
CA SER A 63 2.93 1.70 11.37
C SER A 63 3.66 0.83 10.34
N LEU A 64 4.97 1.06 10.13
CA LEU A 64 5.77 0.30 9.18
C LEU A 64 5.92 -1.18 9.55
N SER A 65 6.03 -1.51 10.82
CA SER A 65 6.09 -2.91 11.28
C SER A 65 4.78 -3.66 10.99
N ARG A 66 3.64 -3.03 11.25
CA ARG A 66 2.31 -3.62 10.98
C ARG A 66 2.07 -3.87 9.50
N ILE A 67 2.39 -2.86 8.66
CA ILE A 67 2.22 -3.03 7.21
C ILE A 67 3.15 -4.11 6.67
N ALA A 68 4.38 -4.21 7.15
CA ALA A 68 5.29 -5.26 6.74
C ALA A 68 4.69 -6.64 7.04
N VAL A 69 4.28 -6.90 8.28
CA VAL A 69 3.70 -8.20 8.67
C VAL A 69 2.43 -8.51 7.89
N GLY A 70 1.45 -7.59 7.88
CA GLY A 70 0.15 -7.80 7.23
C GLY A 70 0.24 -7.97 5.73
N PHE A 71 1.08 -7.15 5.06
CA PHE A 71 1.29 -7.22 3.62
C PHE A 71 2.00 -8.51 3.20
N PHE A 72 3.08 -8.91 3.87
CA PHE A 72 3.77 -10.16 3.53
C PHE A 72 2.92 -11.39 3.81
N ALA A 73 2.16 -11.41 4.91
CA ALA A 73 1.21 -12.48 5.18
C ALA A 73 0.13 -12.58 4.10
N SER A 74 -0.38 -11.44 3.65
CA SER A 74 -1.33 -11.35 2.55
C SER A 74 -0.76 -11.83 1.22
N CYS A 75 0.47 -11.43 0.89
CA CYS A 75 1.16 -11.89 -0.32
C CYS A 75 1.32 -13.41 -0.33
N LEU A 76 1.77 -13.98 0.78
CA LEU A 76 1.92 -15.42 0.91
C LEU A 76 0.56 -16.14 0.74
N ALA A 77 -0.45 -15.72 1.52
CA ALA A 77 -1.77 -16.34 1.46
C ALA A 77 -2.42 -16.21 0.08
N GLY A 78 -2.35 -15.01 -0.53
CA GLY A 78 -2.95 -14.73 -1.84
C GLY A 78 -2.29 -15.52 -2.96
N ILE A 79 -0.96 -15.58 -3.01
CA ILE A 79 -0.21 -16.32 -4.05
C ILE A 79 -0.43 -17.83 -3.90
N VAL A 80 -0.36 -18.35 -2.66
CA VAL A 80 -0.56 -19.79 -2.40
C VAL A 80 -1.98 -20.22 -2.79
N LEU A 81 -2.99 -19.45 -2.37
CA LEU A 81 -4.37 -19.76 -2.73
C LEU A 81 -4.61 -19.63 -4.24
N ALA A 82 -4.05 -18.60 -4.90
CA ALA A 82 -4.14 -18.45 -6.35
C ALA A 82 -3.52 -19.64 -7.09
N GLY A 83 -2.37 -20.12 -6.64
CA GLY A 83 -1.74 -21.32 -7.19
C GLY A 83 -2.58 -22.59 -6.99
N ALA A 84 -3.21 -22.75 -5.82
CA ALA A 84 -4.10 -23.86 -5.53
C ALA A 84 -5.37 -23.82 -6.40
N VAL A 85 -5.99 -22.65 -6.55
CA VAL A 85 -7.18 -22.43 -7.39
C VAL A 85 -6.85 -22.64 -8.87
N ALA A 86 -5.71 -22.13 -9.34
CA ALA A 86 -5.27 -22.35 -10.73
C ALA A 86 -5.00 -23.82 -11.05
N ARG A 87 -4.62 -24.63 -10.04
CA ARG A 87 -4.22 -26.03 -10.22
C ARG A 87 -5.32 -27.04 -9.97
N TYR A 88 -6.25 -26.76 -9.04
CA TYR A 88 -7.25 -27.72 -8.57
C TYR A 88 -8.66 -27.14 -8.73
N ARG A 89 -9.44 -27.73 -9.65
CA ARG A 89 -10.83 -27.33 -9.93
C ARG A 89 -11.73 -27.42 -8.68
N THR A 90 -11.52 -28.41 -7.84
CA THR A 90 -12.26 -28.56 -6.59
C THR A 90 -12.02 -27.38 -5.64
N VAL A 91 -10.76 -26.87 -5.56
CA VAL A 91 -10.45 -25.69 -4.74
C VAL A 91 -11.14 -24.45 -5.30
N GLU A 92 -11.15 -24.30 -6.64
CA GLU A 92 -11.86 -23.22 -7.31
C GLU A 92 -13.35 -23.24 -6.98
N GLU A 93 -14.02 -24.38 -7.17
CA GLU A 93 -15.45 -24.54 -6.92
C GLU A 93 -15.81 -24.28 -5.46
N LEU A 94 -15.00 -24.75 -4.50
CA LEU A 94 -15.24 -24.56 -3.07
C LEU A 94 -14.99 -23.11 -2.61
N THR A 95 -14.04 -22.40 -3.23
CA THR A 95 -13.64 -21.06 -2.77
C THR A 95 -14.33 -19.93 -3.53
N ALA A 96 -14.89 -20.18 -4.72
CA ALA A 96 -15.46 -19.15 -5.60
C ALA A 96 -16.53 -18.29 -4.91
N ALA A 97 -17.54 -18.93 -4.31
CA ALA A 97 -18.63 -18.20 -3.67
C ALA A 97 -18.21 -17.49 -2.37
N PRO A 98 -17.48 -18.14 -1.42
CA PRO A 98 -16.99 -17.46 -0.23
C PRO A 98 -16.07 -16.27 -0.54
N LEU A 99 -15.14 -16.41 -1.47
CA LEU A 99 -14.24 -15.31 -1.84
C LEU A 99 -14.97 -14.17 -2.54
N ALA A 100 -15.99 -14.48 -3.38
CA ALA A 100 -16.80 -13.47 -4.01
C ALA A 100 -17.59 -12.63 -2.98
N LEU A 101 -18.13 -13.26 -1.94
CA LEU A 101 -18.82 -12.57 -0.85
C LEU A 101 -17.85 -11.74 -0.01
N LEU A 102 -16.74 -12.33 0.45
CA LEU A 102 -15.74 -11.64 1.28
C LEU A 102 -15.16 -10.40 0.59
N ARG A 103 -14.96 -10.46 -0.71
CA ARG A 103 -14.45 -9.32 -1.50
C ARG A 103 -15.37 -8.09 -1.47
N MET A 104 -16.68 -8.29 -1.28
CA MET A 104 -17.65 -7.19 -1.24
C MET A 104 -17.66 -6.47 0.11
N ILE A 105 -17.09 -7.07 1.14
CA ILE A 105 -17.05 -6.51 2.49
C ILE A 105 -15.82 -5.59 2.59
N PRO A 106 -16.01 -4.27 2.84
CA PRO A 106 -14.87 -3.38 3.08
C PRO A 106 -14.08 -3.83 4.32
N PRO A 107 -12.75 -4.00 4.24
CA PRO A 107 -11.95 -4.47 5.39
C PRO A 107 -12.12 -3.63 6.65
N LEU A 108 -12.23 -2.30 6.52
CA LEU A 108 -12.45 -1.40 7.65
C LEU A 108 -13.82 -1.58 8.32
N ALA A 109 -14.82 -2.05 7.60
CA ALA A 109 -16.13 -2.35 8.19
C ALA A 109 -16.10 -3.55 9.15
N LEU A 110 -15.09 -4.41 9.03
CA LEU A 110 -14.87 -5.53 9.95
C LEU A 110 -14.15 -5.12 11.25
N THR A 111 -13.67 -3.87 11.37
CA THR A 111 -12.93 -3.39 12.54
C THR A 111 -13.63 -3.69 13.87
N PRO A 112 -14.93 -3.40 14.07
CA PRO A 112 -15.59 -3.70 15.35
C PRO A 112 -15.58 -5.18 15.70
N LEU A 113 -15.78 -6.04 14.70
CA LEU A 113 -15.77 -7.50 14.89
C LEU A 113 -14.35 -8.02 15.21
N LEU A 114 -13.35 -7.50 14.52
CA LEU A 114 -11.95 -7.85 14.77
C LEU A 114 -11.49 -7.37 16.15
N ILE A 115 -11.96 -6.21 16.62
CA ILE A 115 -11.69 -5.75 17.99
C ILE A 115 -12.27 -6.71 19.02
N LEU A 116 -13.49 -7.19 18.80
CA LEU A 116 -14.13 -8.16 19.70
C LEU A 116 -13.39 -9.49 19.77
N TRP A 117 -12.80 -9.94 18.67
CA TRP A 117 -12.11 -11.22 18.60
C TRP A 117 -10.63 -11.15 18.98
N LEU A 118 -9.94 -10.07 18.61
CA LEU A 118 -8.49 -9.96 18.70
C LEU A 118 -8.02 -8.87 19.67
N GLY A 119 -8.96 -8.07 20.20
CA GLY A 119 -8.67 -6.91 21.03
C GLY A 119 -8.21 -5.68 20.23
N ILE A 120 -8.00 -4.58 20.94
CA ILE A 120 -7.42 -3.34 20.38
C ILE A 120 -5.91 -3.54 20.24
N GLY A 121 -5.32 -3.18 19.09
CA GLY A 121 -3.87 -3.19 18.88
C GLY A 121 -3.43 -3.94 17.62
N ASN A 122 -2.16 -4.35 17.60
CA ASN A 122 -1.49 -4.90 16.42
C ASN A 122 -2.24 -6.07 15.73
N PRO A 123 -2.83 -7.06 16.42
CA PRO A 123 -3.49 -8.16 15.72
C PRO A 123 -4.67 -7.71 14.86
N THR A 124 -5.49 -6.81 15.37
CA THR A 124 -6.63 -6.23 14.63
C THR A 124 -6.16 -5.47 13.39
N GLN A 125 -5.16 -4.60 13.53
CA GLN A 125 -4.63 -3.80 12.43
C GLN A 125 -3.97 -4.67 11.36
N ILE A 126 -3.15 -5.65 11.75
CA ILE A 126 -2.52 -6.60 10.83
C ILE A 126 -3.59 -7.39 10.06
N SER A 127 -4.67 -7.81 10.71
CA SER A 127 -5.78 -8.51 10.07
C SER A 127 -6.50 -7.64 9.03
N ILE A 128 -6.71 -6.36 9.32
CA ILE A 128 -7.31 -5.40 8.37
C ILE A 128 -6.40 -5.20 7.16
N ILE A 129 -5.09 -5.04 7.38
CA ILE A 129 -4.10 -4.91 6.30
C ILE A 129 -4.11 -6.18 5.42
N LEU A 130 -4.11 -7.36 6.05
CA LEU A 130 -4.15 -8.64 5.35
C LEU A 130 -5.40 -8.72 4.46
N LEU A 131 -6.58 -8.45 4.99
CA LEU A 131 -7.83 -8.49 4.24
C LEU A 131 -7.86 -7.47 3.10
N ALA A 132 -7.31 -6.27 3.30
CA ALA A 132 -7.29 -5.23 2.28
C ALA A 132 -6.36 -5.56 1.10
N SER A 133 -5.23 -6.22 1.37
CA SER A 133 -4.22 -6.54 0.37
C SER A 133 -4.38 -7.93 -0.26
N PHE A 134 -5.11 -8.84 0.40
CA PHE A 134 -5.28 -10.23 -0.06
C PHE A 134 -5.90 -10.32 -1.46
N PHE A 135 -7.03 -9.67 -1.70
CA PHE A 135 -7.74 -9.80 -2.97
C PHE A 135 -6.97 -9.24 -4.17
N PRO A 136 -6.33 -8.07 -4.11
CA PRO A 136 -5.47 -7.60 -5.19
C PRO A 136 -4.34 -8.59 -5.52
N VAL A 137 -3.69 -9.17 -4.51
CA VAL A 137 -2.65 -10.19 -4.72
C VAL A 137 -3.24 -11.45 -5.32
N PHE A 138 -4.28 -12.02 -4.69
CA PHE A 138 -4.92 -13.26 -5.13
C PHE A 138 -5.40 -13.20 -6.57
N LEU A 139 -6.17 -12.15 -6.92
CA LEU A 139 -6.77 -12.04 -8.26
C LEU A 139 -5.72 -11.84 -9.36
N ASN A 140 -4.69 -11.02 -9.10
CA ASN A 140 -3.62 -10.81 -10.07
C ASN A 140 -2.70 -12.03 -10.19
N ALA A 141 -2.43 -12.72 -9.07
CA ALA A 141 -1.69 -13.97 -9.10
C ALA A 141 -2.44 -15.06 -9.87
N LEU A 142 -3.74 -15.21 -9.61
CA LEU A 142 -4.61 -16.17 -10.32
C LEU A 142 -4.66 -15.85 -11.82
N ASN A 143 -4.84 -14.57 -12.17
CA ASN A 143 -4.80 -14.12 -13.54
C ASN A 143 -3.47 -14.47 -14.20
N GLY A 144 -2.35 -14.18 -13.55
CA GLY A 144 -1.02 -14.51 -14.06
C GLY A 144 -0.80 -16.01 -14.28
N PHE A 145 -1.23 -16.85 -13.34
CA PHE A 145 -1.10 -18.31 -13.48
C PHE A 145 -1.98 -18.90 -14.56
N ARG A 146 -3.11 -18.25 -14.90
CA ARG A 146 -4.02 -18.67 -15.97
C ARG A 146 -3.64 -18.16 -17.36
N HIS A 147 -2.78 -17.14 -17.44
CA HIS A 147 -2.33 -16.55 -18.71
C HIS A 147 -1.13 -17.27 -19.35
N VAL A 148 -0.75 -18.45 -18.86
CA VAL A 148 0.15 -19.32 -19.62
C VAL A 148 -0.56 -19.69 -20.90
N THR A 149 0.00 -19.28 -22.05
CA THR A 149 -0.64 -19.54 -23.35
C THR A 149 -0.81 -21.03 -23.59
N ALA A 150 -1.91 -21.39 -24.28
CA ALA A 150 -2.17 -22.79 -24.63
C ALA A 150 -0.99 -23.41 -25.40
N GLU A 151 -0.32 -22.60 -26.23
CA GLU A 151 0.85 -23.02 -27.00
C GLU A 151 2.05 -23.35 -26.08
N ALA A 152 2.27 -22.57 -25.02
CA ALA A 152 3.34 -22.82 -24.05
C ALA A 152 3.06 -24.11 -23.24
N ASP A 153 1.80 -24.37 -22.91
CA ASP A 153 1.37 -25.59 -22.24
C ASP A 153 1.53 -26.84 -23.15
N GLU A 154 1.13 -26.71 -24.41
CA GLU A 154 1.28 -27.77 -25.43
C GLU A 154 2.75 -28.06 -25.73
N LEU A 155 3.59 -27.02 -25.88
CA LEU A 155 5.03 -27.18 -26.06
C LEU A 155 5.67 -27.87 -24.85
N ALA A 156 5.28 -27.49 -23.64
CA ALA A 156 5.79 -28.11 -22.42
C ALA A 156 5.45 -29.61 -22.35
N ARG A 157 4.24 -29.97 -22.74
CA ARG A 157 3.80 -31.39 -22.84
C ARG A 157 4.55 -32.16 -23.92
N SER A 158 4.73 -31.57 -25.11
CA SER A 158 5.46 -32.21 -26.21
C SER A 158 6.94 -32.43 -25.89
N LEU A 159 7.56 -31.55 -25.12
CA LEU A 159 8.92 -31.67 -24.63
C LEU A 159 9.07 -32.58 -23.39
N GLY A 160 7.96 -33.15 -22.88
CA GLY A 160 7.98 -34.01 -21.69
C GLY A 160 8.51 -33.32 -20.43
N LEU A 161 8.30 -32.01 -20.30
CA LEU A 161 8.82 -31.25 -19.17
C LEU A 161 8.24 -31.73 -17.85
N GLY A 162 9.11 -32.04 -16.90
CA GLY A 162 8.68 -32.35 -15.54
C GLY A 162 7.94 -31.18 -14.90
N ARG A 163 7.02 -31.49 -13.99
CA ARG A 163 6.11 -30.52 -13.35
C ARG A 163 6.84 -29.34 -12.69
N TRP A 164 7.97 -29.59 -12.04
CA TRP A 164 8.77 -28.52 -11.41
C TRP A 164 9.40 -27.59 -12.46
N THR A 165 9.91 -28.15 -13.56
CA THR A 165 10.49 -27.37 -14.66
C THR A 165 9.41 -26.51 -15.33
N TYR A 166 8.22 -27.04 -15.54
CA TYR A 166 7.08 -26.28 -16.06
C TYR A 166 6.73 -25.08 -15.17
N VAL A 167 6.53 -25.32 -13.86
CA VAL A 167 6.18 -24.26 -12.91
C VAL A 167 7.27 -23.21 -12.86
N SER A 168 8.54 -23.59 -12.68
CA SER A 168 9.66 -22.66 -12.45
C SER A 168 10.09 -21.90 -13.72
N ARG A 169 10.02 -22.52 -14.90
CA ARG A 169 10.53 -21.93 -16.15
C ARG A 169 9.46 -21.34 -17.07
N ILE A 170 8.18 -21.69 -16.87
CA ILE A 170 7.09 -21.24 -17.72
C ILE A 170 6.03 -20.51 -16.91
N ALA A 171 5.35 -21.18 -15.98
CA ALA A 171 4.20 -20.62 -15.29
C ALA A 171 4.55 -19.41 -14.40
N VAL A 172 5.58 -19.52 -13.58
CA VAL A 172 6.01 -18.42 -12.69
C VAL A 172 6.53 -17.22 -13.48
N PRO A 173 7.45 -17.36 -14.46
CA PRO A 173 7.87 -16.22 -15.28
C PRO A 173 6.72 -15.56 -16.05
N ALA A 174 5.79 -16.32 -16.59
CA ALA A 174 4.61 -15.76 -17.28
C ALA A 174 3.68 -14.98 -16.33
N ALA A 175 3.62 -15.37 -15.05
CA ALA A 175 2.79 -14.70 -14.05
C ALA A 175 3.42 -13.41 -13.49
N ILE A 176 4.73 -13.17 -13.67
CA ILE A 176 5.44 -12.04 -13.08
C ILE A 176 4.78 -10.68 -13.37
N PRO A 177 4.40 -10.33 -14.61
CA PRO A 177 3.80 -9.02 -14.88
C PRO A 177 2.51 -8.78 -14.08
N SER A 178 1.62 -9.77 -14.09
CA SER A 178 0.36 -9.70 -13.31
C SER A 178 0.61 -9.67 -11.80
N LEU A 179 1.57 -10.46 -11.30
CA LEU A 179 1.96 -10.47 -9.89
C LEU A 179 2.46 -9.10 -9.44
N VAL A 180 3.33 -8.47 -10.21
CA VAL A 180 3.87 -7.13 -9.88
C VAL A 180 2.76 -6.10 -9.83
N THR A 181 1.83 -6.12 -10.78
CA THR A 181 0.65 -5.26 -10.77
C THR A 181 -0.19 -5.51 -9.51
N GLY A 182 -0.44 -6.77 -9.17
CA GLY A 182 -1.17 -7.15 -7.97
C GLY A 182 -0.50 -6.69 -6.69
N LEU A 183 0.82 -6.85 -6.57
CA LEU A 183 1.60 -6.40 -5.41
C LEU A 183 1.57 -4.89 -5.25
N ARG A 184 1.68 -4.13 -6.34
CA ARG A 184 1.59 -2.66 -6.31
C ARG A 184 0.22 -2.18 -5.84
N LEU A 185 -0.85 -2.75 -6.39
CA LEU A 185 -2.21 -2.44 -5.98
C LEU A 185 -2.44 -2.81 -4.51
N ALA A 186 -2.03 -4.01 -4.11
CA ALA A 186 -2.15 -4.51 -2.74
C ALA A 186 -1.42 -3.60 -1.74
N PHE A 187 -0.23 -3.12 -2.09
CA PHE A 187 0.52 -2.19 -1.27
C PHE A 187 -0.25 -0.89 -1.04
N GLY A 188 -0.79 -0.28 -2.10
CA GLY A 188 -1.60 0.93 -2.00
C GLY A 188 -2.89 0.74 -1.17
N TYR A 189 -3.53 -0.43 -1.25
CA TYR A 189 -4.69 -0.77 -0.42
C TYR A 189 -4.30 -1.00 1.04
N SER A 190 -3.21 -1.72 1.30
CA SER A 190 -2.74 -1.99 2.66
C SER A 190 -2.32 -0.72 3.40
N TRP A 191 -1.66 0.24 2.70
CA TRP A 191 -1.29 1.52 3.28
C TRP A 191 -2.50 2.32 3.74
N ARG A 192 -3.52 2.45 2.90
CA ARG A 192 -4.76 3.16 3.26
C ARG A 192 -5.53 2.46 4.37
N ALA A 193 -5.60 1.14 4.32
CA ALA A 193 -6.29 0.34 5.32
C ALA A 193 -5.60 0.39 6.68
N LEU A 194 -4.25 0.40 6.70
CA LEU A 194 -3.45 0.62 7.90
C LEU A 194 -3.82 1.94 8.57
N ILE A 195 -3.71 3.05 7.84
CA ILE A 195 -3.99 4.37 8.39
C ILE A 195 -5.44 4.45 8.90
N GLY A 196 -6.41 3.97 8.09
CA GLY A 196 -7.81 3.93 8.52
C GLY A 196 -8.04 3.10 9.78
N SER A 197 -7.36 1.97 9.94
CA SER A 197 -7.47 1.12 11.14
C SER A 197 -6.79 1.75 12.35
N GLU A 198 -5.70 2.47 12.16
CA GLU A 198 -5.01 3.19 13.23
C GLU A 198 -5.82 4.39 13.75
N LEU A 199 -6.62 5.04 12.91
CA LEU A 199 -7.55 6.09 13.34
C LEU A 199 -8.68 5.56 14.23
N ILE A 200 -9.03 4.27 14.13
CA ILE A 200 -10.20 3.69 14.84
C ILE A 200 -9.76 2.94 16.09
N ALA A 201 -8.67 2.18 16.03
CA ALA A 201 -8.41 1.13 17.01
C ALA A 201 -6.92 0.95 17.33
N ALA A 202 -6.15 2.03 17.40
CA ALA A 202 -4.73 1.95 17.74
C ALA A 202 -4.40 2.66 19.06
N SER A 203 -3.28 2.28 19.66
CA SER A 203 -2.60 2.98 20.76
C SER A 203 -1.23 3.55 20.34
N SER A 204 -0.86 3.36 19.08
CA SER A 204 0.37 3.86 18.47
C SER A 204 0.26 3.78 16.95
N GLY A 205 1.09 4.52 16.23
CA GLY A 205 1.09 4.58 14.78
C GLY A 205 0.77 5.98 14.27
N LEU A 206 0.96 6.21 12.97
CA LEU A 206 0.75 7.53 12.35
C LEU A 206 -0.73 7.96 12.36
N GLY A 207 -1.65 7.00 12.17
CA GLY A 207 -3.08 7.27 12.29
C GLY A 207 -3.48 7.60 13.74
N TYR A 208 -2.92 6.88 14.72
CA TYR A 208 -3.11 7.21 16.13
C TYR A 208 -2.59 8.61 16.48
N LEU A 209 -1.39 8.97 16.01
CA LEU A 209 -0.84 10.32 16.19
C LEU A 209 -1.80 11.42 15.73
N ILE A 210 -2.52 11.19 14.63
CA ILE A 210 -3.49 12.15 14.10
C ILE A 210 -4.71 12.27 15.01
N ILE A 211 -5.30 11.14 15.45
CA ILE A 211 -6.53 11.16 16.24
C ILE A 211 -6.26 11.70 17.64
N ASP A 212 -5.15 11.31 18.26
CA ASP A 212 -4.70 11.82 19.56
C ASP A 212 -4.47 13.33 19.52
N ALA A 213 -3.78 13.81 18.48
CA ALA A 213 -3.60 15.25 18.27
C ALA A 213 -4.92 16.00 18.01
N GLN A 214 -5.88 15.37 17.32
CA GLN A 214 -7.21 15.94 17.10
C GLN A 214 -7.97 16.07 18.42
N GLU A 215 -7.93 15.07 19.30
CA GLU A 215 -8.55 15.12 20.62
C GLU A 215 -7.93 16.21 21.52
N LEU A 216 -6.61 16.39 21.40
CA LEU A 216 -5.88 17.46 22.09
C LEU A 216 -5.98 18.83 21.40
N GLN A 217 -6.74 18.92 20.32
CA GLN A 217 -6.94 20.15 19.53
C GLN A 217 -5.63 20.70 18.93
N ARG A 218 -4.66 19.84 18.65
CA ARG A 218 -3.35 20.20 18.08
C ARG A 218 -3.33 20.00 16.57
N THR A 219 -3.95 20.91 15.84
CA THR A 219 -4.04 20.86 14.37
C THR A 219 -2.67 20.88 13.67
N ASP A 220 -1.67 21.50 14.30
CA ASP A 220 -0.27 21.49 13.87
C ASP A 220 0.28 20.06 13.77
N VAL A 221 0.05 19.22 14.77
CA VAL A 221 0.46 17.80 14.80
C VAL A 221 -0.36 16.98 13.80
N VAL A 222 -1.67 17.22 13.69
CA VAL A 222 -2.52 16.58 12.68
C VAL A 222 -1.96 16.81 11.28
N MET A 223 -1.58 18.06 10.94
CA MET A 223 -1.01 18.37 9.63
C MET A 223 0.34 17.69 9.41
N VAL A 224 1.21 17.65 10.43
CA VAL A 224 2.46 16.89 10.38
C VAL A 224 2.17 15.41 10.08
N GLY A 225 1.25 14.79 10.80
CA GLY A 225 0.86 13.39 10.60
C GLY A 225 0.41 13.11 9.17
N ILE A 226 -0.49 13.95 8.61
CA ILE A 226 -0.99 13.83 7.24
C ILE A 226 0.15 13.96 6.22
N LEU A 227 1.02 14.96 6.38
CA LEU A 227 2.14 15.18 5.47
C LEU A 227 3.14 14.02 5.51
N VAL A 228 3.44 13.50 6.69
CA VAL A 228 4.34 12.34 6.88
C VAL A 228 3.73 11.08 6.26
N ILE A 229 2.45 10.82 6.47
CA ILE A 229 1.73 9.70 5.83
C ILE A 229 1.82 9.79 4.30
N GLY A 230 1.57 10.97 3.74
CA GLY A 230 1.66 11.21 2.30
C GLY A 230 3.07 10.99 1.77
N LEU A 231 4.09 11.52 2.47
CA LEU A 231 5.49 11.42 2.08
C LEU A 231 5.99 9.96 2.15
N ILE A 232 5.66 9.23 3.21
CA ILE A 232 6.04 7.82 3.35
C ILE A 232 5.34 6.98 2.27
N GLY A 233 4.03 7.14 2.07
CA GLY A 233 3.29 6.42 1.04
C GLY A 233 3.86 6.67 -0.36
N TRP A 234 4.15 7.93 -0.68
CA TRP A 234 4.79 8.29 -1.96
C TRP A 234 6.19 7.71 -2.12
N THR A 235 7.05 7.81 -1.10
CA THR A 235 8.41 7.28 -1.16
C THR A 235 8.43 5.76 -1.30
N MET A 236 7.50 5.06 -0.65
CA MET A 236 7.38 3.61 -0.76
C MET A 236 6.88 3.17 -2.16
N ASP A 237 5.84 3.83 -2.73
CA ASP A 237 5.38 3.55 -4.11
C ASP A 237 6.49 3.84 -5.14
N TRP A 238 7.18 4.96 -5.00
CA TRP A 238 8.31 5.32 -5.85
C TRP A 238 9.47 4.30 -5.75
N THR A 239 9.78 3.85 -4.53
CA THR A 239 10.83 2.84 -4.30
C THR A 239 10.43 1.51 -4.93
N PHE A 240 9.18 1.07 -4.73
CA PHE A 240 8.65 -0.13 -5.36
C PHE A 240 8.78 -0.06 -6.89
N HIS A 241 8.31 1.02 -7.50
CA HIS A 241 8.42 1.23 -8.95
C HIS A 241 9.89 1.21 -9.43
N ARG A 242 10.80 1.88 -8.69
CA ARG A 242 12.23 1.89 -9.02
C ARG A 242 12.87 0.50 -8.94
N VAL A 243 12.55 -0.27 -7.91
CA VAL A 243 13.05 -1.64 -7.74
C VAL A 243 12.56 -2.52 -8.87
N VAL A 244 11.26 -2.50 -9.15
CA VAL A 244 10.66 -3.26 -10.25
C VAL A 244 11.26 -2.89 -11.60
N ALA A 245 11.37 -1.60 -11.92
CA ALA A 245 11.95 -1.14 -13.18
C ALA A 245 13.42 -1.58 -13.36
N ARG A 246 14.21 -1.61 -12.27
CA ARG A 246 15.61 -2.02 -12.34
C ARG A 246 15.80 -3.54 -12.42
N THR A 247 14.97 -4.30 -11.72
CA THR A 247 15.11 -5.76 -11.62
C THR A 247 14.40 -6.51 -12.74
N LEU A 248 13.21 -6.06 -13.09
CA LEU A 248 12.32 -6.74 -14.04
C LEU A 248 12.14 -6.01 -15.36
N GLY A 249 12.39 -4.69 -15.41
CA GLY A 249 12.12 -3.85 -16.58
C GLY A 249 12.87 -4.26 -17.85
N ARG A 250 14.06 -4.90 -17.74
CA ARG A 250 14.78 -5.43 -18.90
C ARG A 250 14.09 -6.66 -19.50
N ARG A 251 13.42 -7.47 -18.67
CA ARG A 251 12.78 -8.71 -19.08
C ARG A 251 11.29 -8.54 -19.37
N PHE A 252 10.66 -7.58 -18.71
CA PHE A 252 9.24 -7.26 -18.80
C PHE A 252 9.05 -5.74 -18.91
N PRO A 253 9.21 -5.15 -20.13
CA PRO A 253 9.11 -3.70 -20.33
C PRO A 253 7.76 -3.11 -19.90
N GLU A 254 6.70 -3.87 -20.05
CA GLU A 254 5.32 -3.53 -19.68
C GLU A 254 5.11 -3.27 -18.17
N VAL A 255 5.98 -3.81 -17.32
CA VAL A 255 5.92 -3.64 -15.86
C VAL A 255 6.71 -2.41 -15.39
N ALA A 256 7.58 -1.89 -16.26
CA ALA A 256 8.46 -0.75 -15.97
C ALA A 256 7.89 0.60 -16.45
N ALA A 257 6.81 0.58 -17.23
CA ALA A 257 6.09 1.76 -17.72
C ALA A 257 5.10 2.27 -16.68
#